data_28c18ff31c7145122526f5c15d3163c5
#
_entry.id   28c18ff31c7145122526f5c15d3163c5
#
_cell.length_a   1.000
_cell.length_b   1.000
_cell.length_c   1.000
_cell.angle_alpha   90.00
_cell.angle_beta   90.00
_cell.angle_gamma   90.00
#
_symmetry.space_group_name_H-M   'P 1'
#
loop_
_entity.id
_entity.type
_entity.pdbx_description
1 polymer ?
#
loop_
_entity_poly.entity_id
_entity_poly.type
_entity_poly.pdbx_seq_one_letter_code
_entity_poly.pdbx_strand_id
1 'polypeptide(L)'
;YFKKNRLDVTSYKMTLNAYAGGYTHANRFKADELIRVPEGKKGKHKDFRSHYPTQLMCYPLPFGKPILFYDVEKSYNRINGCDIRRILSLSPEYYSLTKLKIYNMRLRDPKCSMPFMQVSKMYERDEITSSGMLEDNGRLLALTQGSFITYCDNYTLEILNEQYEFEYIIMRVYIFKNMKLPECLAAPI
;
A
#
# COMPACT_ATOMS: atom_id res chain seq x y z
N TYR A 1 15.17 24.51 0.89
CA TYR A 1 14.75 23.29 1.61
C TYR A 1 14.36 22.16 0.63
N PHE A 2 13.41 22.38 -0.27
CA PHE A 2 12.95 21.37 -1.21
C PHE A 2 14.00 20.92 -2.24
N LYS A 3 14.94 21.78 -2.65
CA LYS A 3 16.00 21.42 -3.60
C LYS A 3 16.95 20.34 -3.08
N LYS A 4 17.25 20.31 -1.77
CA LYS A 4 18.15 19.32 -1.16
C LYS A 4 17.52 17.93 -0.99
N ASN A 5 16.19 17.85 -0.98
CA ASN A 5 15.44 16.65 -0.64
C ASN A 5 14.65 16.07 -1.81
N ARG A 6 15.01 16.44 -3.05
CA ARG A 6 14.39 15.85 -4.25
C ARG A 6 14.73 14.36 -4.32
N LEU A 7 13.69 13.57 -4.55
CA LEU A 7 13.85 12.18 -4.93
C LEU A 7 14.53 12.09 -6.30
N ASP A 8 15.38 11.10 -6.49
CA ASP A 8 15.82 10.71 -7.81
C ASP A 8 14.65 10.12 -8.63
N VAL A 9 14.84 10.03 -9.96
CA VAL A 9 13.76 9.58 -10.86
C VAL A 9 13.25 8.18 -10.51
N THR A 10 14.13 7.28 -10.06
CA THR A 10 13.76 5.90 -9.73
C THR A 10 12.93 5.83 -8.47
N SER A 11 13.34 6.53 -7.40
CA SER A 11 12.59 6.65 -6.16
C SER A 11 11.22 7.30 -6.39
N TYR A 12 11.17 8.34 -7.23
CA TYR A 12 9.91 9.01 -7.59
C TYR A 12 8.95 8.07 -8.34
N LYS A 13 9.45 7.33 -9.35
CA LYS A 13 8.64 6.33 -10.07
C LYS A 13 8.11 5.25 -9.13
N MET A 14 8.92 4.80 -8.19
CA MET A 14 8.49 3.81 -7.20
C MET A 14 7.38 4.34 -6.30
N THR A 15 7.46 5.60 -5.87
CA THR A 15 6.40 6.28 -5.12
C THR A 15 5.09 6.36 -5.92
N LEU A 16 5.17 6.73 -7.21
CA LEU A 16 3.99 6.76 -8.09
C LEU A 16 3.36 5.38 -8.27
N ASN A 17 4.16 4.34 -8.42
CA ASN A 17 3.65 2.98 -8.58
C ASN A 17 3.01 2.44 -7.29
N ALA A 18 3.55 2.81 -6.13
CA ALA A 18 2.98 2.46 -4.83
C ALA A 18 1.71 3.24 -4.48
N TYR A 19 1.49 4.40 -5.11
CA TYR A 19 0.31 5.21 -4.85
C TYR A 19 -0.95 4.54 -5.37
N ALA A 20 -1.81 4.08 -4.46
CA ALA A 20 -3.05 3.38 -4.77
C ALA A 20 -4.29 4.30 -4.81
N GLY A 21 -4.15 5.56 -4.39
CA GLY A 21 -5.27 6.48 -4.23
C GLY A 21 -6.13 6.16 -3.01
N GLY A 22 -7.28 6.81 -2.91
CA GLY A 22 -8.26 6.51 -1.88
C GLY A 22 -8.86 5.11 -2.07
N TYR A 23 -9.07 4.40 -0.97
CA TYR A 23 -9.73 3.10 -1.01
C TYR A 23 -11.23 3.28 -1.16
N THR A 24 -11.71 3.20 -2.39
CA THR A 24 -13.13 3.26 -2.73
C THR A 24 -13.55 1.97 -3.39
N HIS A 25 -14.59 1.34 -2.88
CA HIS A 25 -15.17 0.13 -3.46
C HIS A 25 -16.61 -0.06 -2.99
N ALA A 26 -17.49 -0.50 -3.88
CA ALA A 26 -18.82 -0.94 -3.49
C ALA A 26 -18.73 -2.35 -2.89
N ASN A 27 -19.64 -2.66 -1.98
CA ASN A 27 -19.75 -4.02 -1.46
C ASN A 27 -20.13 -4.98 -2.59
N ARG A 28 -19.24 -5.93 -2.95
CA ARG A 28 -19.41 -6.84 -4.08
C ARG A 28 -20.64 -7.76 -3.96
N PHE A 29 -21.09 -8.04 -2.74
CA PHE A 29 -22.29 -8.85 -2.49
C PHE A 29 -23.58 -8.05 -2.61
N LYS A 30 -23.47 -6.73 -2.85
CA LYS A 30 -24.58 -5.79 -3.03
C LYS A 30 -24.54 -5.11 -4.39
N ALA A 31 -23.73 -5.63 -5.31
CA ALA A 31 -23.72 -5.19 -6.69
C ALA A 31 -25.10 -5.40 -7.29
N ASP A 32 -25.56 -4.44 -8.08
CA ASP A 32 -26.87 -4.44 -8.77
C ASP A 32 -28.10 -4.49 -7.85
N GLU A 33 -27.93 -4.42 -6.53
CA GLU A 33 -29.05 -4.29 -5.60
C GLU A 33 -29.42 -2.82 -5.36
N LEU A 34 -30.71 -2.49 -5.53
CA LEU A 34 -31.22 -1.20 -5.07
C LEU A 34 -31.41 -1.20 -3.57
N ILE A 35 -30.43 -0.66 -2.84
CA ILE A 35 -30.50 -0.53 -1.38
C ILE A 35 -31.38 0.67 -1.03
N ARG A 36 -32.58 0.42 -0.56
CA ARG A 36 -33.50 1.46 -0.07
C ARG A 36 -33.24 1.76 1.39
N VAL A 37 -33.23 3.04 1.75
CA VAL A 37 -33.21 3.45 3.15
C VAL A 37 -34.56 3.04 3.77
N PRO A 38 -34.57 2.29 4.89
CA PRO A 38 -35.82 1.91 5.57
C PRO A 38 -36.65 3.14 5.91
N GLU A 39 -37.97 3.00 5.88
CA GLU A 39 -38.91 4.05 6.24
C GLU A 39 -38.61 4.64 7.62
N GLY A 40 -38.63 5.96 7.74
CA GLY A 40 -38.25 6.66 8.99
C GLY A 40 -36.76 6.79 9.27
N LYS A 41 -35.86 6.19 8.45
CA LYS A 41 -34.42 6.36 8.55
C LYS A 41 -33.90 7.28 7.46
N LYS A 42 -32.79 7.97 7.75
CA LYS A 42 -32.09 8.83 6.79
C LYS A 42 -30.73 8.26 6.46
N GLY A 43 -30.34 8.30 5.18
CA GLY A 43 -28.95 8.05 4.79
C GLY A 43 -28.04 9.08 5.46
N LYS A 44 -26.84 8.67 5.87
CA LYS A 44 -25.83 9.57 6.44
C LYS A 44 -24.63 9.62 5.52
N HIS A 45 -24.25 10.82 5.14
CA HIS A 45 -22.96 11.10 4.52
C HIS A 45 -22.06 11.75 5.58
N LYS A 46 -20.83 11.23 5.71
CA LYS A 46 -19.83 11.78 6.64
C LYS A 46 -18.58 12.12 5.85
N ASP A 47 -18.03 13.27 6.10
CA ASP A 47 -16.75 13.72 5.56
C ASP A 47 -15.85 14.24 6.68
N PHE A 48 -14.54 14.14 6.51
CA PHE A 48 -13.55 14.64 7.46
C PHE A 48 -13.11 16.03 7.03
N ARG A 49 -13.41 17.04 7.85
CA ARG A 49 -12.90 18.40 7.62
C ARG A 49 -11.37 18.43 7.74
N SER A 50 -10.74 19.09 6.78
CA SER A 50 -9.29 19.31 6.78
C SER A 50 -8.47 18.02 7.03
N HIS A 51 -8.92 16.88 6.49
CA HIS A 51 -8.26 15.59 6.74
C HIS A 51 -6.78 15.61 6.36
N TYR A 52 -6.45 16.06 5.15
CA TYR A 52 -5.06 16.12 4.68
C TYR A 52 -4.18 17.07 5.52
N PRO A 53 -4.56 18.32 5.79
CA PRO A 53 -3.80 19.19 6.68
C PRO A 53 -3.58 18.59 8.06
N THR A 54 -4.61 17.97 8.65
CA THR A 54 -4.50 17.31 9.95
C THR A 54 -3.48 16.17 9.93
N GLN A 55 -3.50 15.32 8.89
CA GLN A 55 -2.52 14.24 8.74
C GLN A 55 -1.10 14.79 8.62
N LEU A 56 -0.89 15.83 7.81
CA LEU A 56 0.42 16.46 7.62
C LEU A 56 0.99 17.06 8.92
N MET A 57 0.13 17.63 9.76
CA MET A 57 0.56 18.28 11.01
C MET A 57 0.77 17.32 12.18
N CYS A 58 -0.10 16.29 12.27
CA CYS A 58 -0.12 15.44 13.46
C CYS A 58 0.80 14.22 13.36
N TYR A 59 1.07 13.74 12.15
CA TYR A 59 1.78 12.48 11.96
C TYR A 59 3.17 12.68 11.37
N PRO A 60 4.14 11.83 11.73
CA PRO A 60 5.43 11.81 11.09
C PRO A 60 5.28 11.35 9.63
N LEU A 61 5.99 12.01 8.72
CA LEU A 61 5.98 11.74 7.29
C LEU A 61 7.36 11.28 6.82
N PRO A 62 7.44 10.47 5.75
CA PRO A 62 8.70 10.08 5.15
C PRO A 62 9.45 11.31 4.63
N PHE A 63 10.72 11.42 5.01
CA PHE A 63 11.50 12.62 4.75
C PHE A 63 12.92 12.31 4.27
N GLY A 64 13.42 13.17 3.38
CA GLY A 64 14.80 13.12 2.91
C GLY A 64 15.04 12.07 1.81
N LYS A 65 16.32 11.73 1.61
CA LYS A 65 16.69 10.68 0.66
C LYS A 65 16.53 9.31 1.30
N PRO A 66 15.91 8.34 0.61
CA PRO A 66 15.79 6.99 1.12
C PRO A 66 17.13 6.26 1.12
N ILE A 67 17.26 5.30 2.02
CA ILE A 67 18.28 4.27 1.93
C ILE A 67 17.71 3.13 1.08
N LEU A 68 18.48 2.67 0.10
CA LEU A 68 18.08 1.66 -0.86
C LEU A 68 18.70 0.31 -0.54
N PHE A 69 17.88 -0.72 -0.53
CA PHE A 69 18.30 -2.12 -0.39
C PHE A 69 17.83 -2.95 -1.58
N TYR A 70 18.71 -3.82 -2.05
CA TYR A 70 18.44 -4.82 -3.09
C TYR A 70 18.58 -6.23 -2.48
N ASP A 71 17.86 -7.20 -3.03
CA ASP A 71 17.97 -8.63 -2.67
C ASP A 71 18.02 -8.87 -1.15
N VAL A 72 17.03 -8.34 -0.45
CA VAL A 72 16.95 -8.35 1.01
C VAL A 72 17.05 -9.78 1.60
N GLU A 73 16.65 -10.78 0.83
CA GLU A 73 16.71 -12.20 1.26
C GLU A 73 18.11 -12.78 1.27
N LYS A 74 19.03 -12.24 0.46
CA LYS A 74 20.40 -12.74 0.31
C LYS A 74 21.41 -12.09 1.23
N SER A 75 21.06 -10.99 1.87
CA SER A 75 22.00 -10.23 2.69
C SER A 75 21.41 -9.92 4.07
N TYR A 76 22.25 -10.06 5.10
CA TYR A 76 21.95 -9.57 6.45
C TYR A 76 21.95 -8.04 6.46
N ASN A 77 20.91 -7.46 5.88
CA ASN A 77 20.78 -6.02 5.80
C ASN A 77 20.25 -5.48 7.13
N ARG A 78 21.08 -4.77 7.85
CA ARG A 78 20.72 -4.09 9.10
C ARG A 78 20.87 -2.57 8.94
N ILE A 79 19.89 -1.84 9.41
CA ILE A 79 19.98 -0.40 9.64
C ILE A 79 20.04 -0.19 11.13
N ASN A 80 21.12 0.45 11.62
CA ASN A 80 21.30 0.72 13.06
C ASN A 80 21.08 -0.52 13.95
N GLY A 81 21.49 -1.70 13.45
CA GLY A 81 21.33 -2.96 14.18
C GLY A 81 19.96 -3.65 14.03
N CYS A 82 18.99 -3.00 13.42
CA CYS A 82 17.66 -3.60 13.18
C CYS A 82 17.61 -4.36 11.85
N ASP A 83 16.98 -5.53 11.86
CA ASP A 83 16.67 -6.28 10.65
C ASP A 83 15.69 -5.49 9.79
N ILE A 84 15.96 -5.41 8.48
CA ILE A 84 15.07 -4.74 7.51
C ILE A 84 13.67 -5.33 7.52
N ARG A 85 13.52 -6.65 7.69
CA ARG A 85 12.20 -7.29 7.80
C ARG A 85 11.38 -6.72 8.95
N ARG A 86 12.04 -6.38 10.05
CA ARG A 86 11.38 -5.72 11.19
C ARG A 86 11.01 -4.26 10.90
N ILE A 87 11.75 -3.60 10.02
CA ILE A 87 11.45 -2.23 9.58
C ILE A 87 10.28 -2.19 8.60
N LEU A 88 10.07 -3.28 7.84
CA LEU A 88 8.90 -3.42 6.95
C LEU A 88 7.59 -3.61 7.71
N SER A 89 7.64 -4.04 8.97
CA SER A 89 6.50 -3.95 9.88
C SER A 89 6.26 -2.48 10.25
N LEU A 90 5.07 -2.16 10.75
CA LEU A 90 4.72 -0.79 11.16
C LEU A 90 5.73 -0.24 12.17
N SER A 91 6.61 0.61 11.72
CA SER A 91 7.58 1.32 12.57
C SER A 91 7.27 2.81 12.56
N PRO A 92 7.06 3.45 13.72
CA PRO A 92 6.83 4.89 13.78
C PRO A 92 8.05 5.71 13.33
N GLU A 93 9.25 5.13 13.34
CA GLU A 93 10.49 5.82 12.97
C GLU A 93 10.78 5.78 11.47
N TYR A 94 10.23 4.79 10.75
CA TYR A 94 10.56 4.54 9.36
C TYR A 94 9.31 4.32 8.51
N TYR A 95 9.38 4.78 7.28
CA TYR A 95 8.45 4.49 6.21
C TYR A 95 9.19 3.73 5.12
N SER A 96 8.61 2.64 4.64
CA SER A 96 9.21 1.85 3.58
C SER A 96 8.35 1.83 2.33
N LEU A 97 9.01 1.86 1.16
CA LEU A 97 8.44 1.54 -0.12
C LEU A 97 9.08 0.27 -0.65
N THR A 98 8.30 -0.75 -0.90
CA THR A 98 8.79 -2.09 -1.23
C THR A 98 8.29 -2.52 -2.61
N LYS A 99 9.21 -3.01 -3.46
CA LYS A 99 8.89 -3.73 -4.68
C LYS A 99 8.85 -5.22 -4.35
N LEU A 100 7.68 -5.83 -4.49
CA LEU A 100 7.44 -7.24 -4.21
C LEU A 100 7.12 -8.00 -5.49
N LYS A 101 7.62 -9.23 -5.58
CA LYS A 101 7.10 -10.24 -6.50
C LYS A 101 6.25 -11.21 -5.70
N ILE A 102 4.96 -11.31 -6.05
CA ILE A 102 3.94 -12.07 -5.30
C ILE A 102 3.53 -13.31 -6.08
N TYR A 103 3.30 -14.39 -5.34
CA TYR A 103 2.85 -15.70 -5.82
C TYR A 103 1.68 -16.20 -4.97
N ASN A 104 0.88 -17.13 -5.49
CA ASN A 104 -0.10 -17.92 -4.72
C ASN A 104 -0.99 -17.07 -3.80
N MET A 105 -1.48 -15.94 -4.30
CA MET A 105 -2.25 -15.00 -3.49
C MET A 105 -3.73 -15.36 -3.45
N ARG A 106 -4.32 -15.43 -2.24
CA ARG A 106 -5.76 -15.67 -2.06
C ARG A 106 -6.31 -14.93 -0.85
N LEU A 107 -7.57 -14.53 -0.91
CA LEU A 107 -8.27 -13.99 0.26
C LEU A 107 -8.32 -15.02 1.39
N ARG A 108 -8.02 -14.58 2.62
CA ARG A 108 -8.21 -15.38 3.86
C ARG A 108 -9.69 -15.62 4.14
N ASP A 109 -10.50 -14.57 3.94
CA ASP A 109 -11.95 -14.66 4.06
C ASP A 109 -12.60 -14.49 2.68
N PRO A 110 -13.17 -15.57 2.09
CA PRO A 110 -13.91 -15.48 0.84
C PRO A 110 -15.12 -14.54 0.90
N LYS A 111 -15.61 -14.22 2.12
CA LYS A 111 -16.71 -13.28 2.36
C LYS A 111 -16.25 -11.83 2.48
N CYS A 112 -14.94 -11.54 2.30
CA CYS A 112 -14.44 -10.18 2.26
C CYS A 112 -15.21 -9.38 1.20
N SER A 113 -15.98 -8.39 1.64
CA SER A 113 -16.81 -7.57 0.76
C SER A 113 -16.03 -6.50 0.00
N MET A 114 -14.82 -6.20 0.47
CA MET A 114 -13.96 -5.13 -0.07
C MET A 114 -12.50 -5.60 -0.16
N PRO A 115 -12.14 -6.44 -1.15
CA PRO A 115 -10.76 -6.88 -1.35
C PRO A 115 -9.84 -5.68 -1.65
N PHE A 116 -8.67 -5.64 -1.03
CA PHE A 116 -7.78 -4.49 -1.15
C PHE A 116 -6.98 -4.48 -2.46
N MET A 117 -6.46 -5.64 -2.89
CA MET A 117 -5.52 -5.70 -4.02
C MET A 117 -6.19 -5.31 -5.34
N GLN A 118 -5.71 -4.24 -5.95
CA GLN A 118 -6.18 -3.76 -7.26
C GLN A 118 -5.45 -4.48 -8.39
N VAL A 119 -6.19 -5.00 -9.35
CA VAL A 119 -5.62 -5.64 -10.56
C VAL A 119 -4.78 -4.65 -11.38
N SER A 120 -5.14 -3.37 -11.38
CA SER A 120 -4.35 -2.29 -12.03
C SER A 120 -2.98 -2.04 -11.38
N LYS A 121 -2.75 -2.53 -10.17
CA LYS A 121 -1.47 -2.44 -9.43
C LYS A 121 -0.64 -3.73 -9.48
N MET A 122 -1.06 -4.67 -10.31
CA MET A 122 -0.34 -5.91 -10.62
C MET A 122 0.46 -5.71 -11.90
N TYR A 123 1.76 -5.49 -11.78
CA TYR A 123 2.68 -5.25 -12.89
C TYR A 123 3.38 -6.54 -13.33
N GLU A 124 3.92 -6.55 -14.54
CA GLU A 124 4.72 -7.66 -15.09
C GLU A 124 3.99 -9.01 -15.04
N ARG A 125 2.70 -9.03 -15.39
CA ARG A 125 1.89 -10.23 -15.51
C ARG A 125 2.13 -10.90 -16.87
N ASP A 126 2.26 -12.22 -16.88
CA ASP A 126 2.27 -13.05 -18.06
C ASP A 126 0.86 -13.66 -18.35
N GLU A 127 0.76 -14.46 -19.38
CA GLU A 127 -0.50 -15.15 -19.77
C GLU A 127 -0.92 -16.15 -18.69
N ILE A 128 0.04 -16.86 -18.07
CA ILE A 128 -0.22 -17.82 -17.00
C ILE A 128 -0.83 -17.12 -15.79
N THR A 129 -0.28 -15.99 -15.42
CA THR A 129 -0.80 -15.15 -14.33
C THR A 129 -2.22 -14.68 -14.66
N SER A 130 -2.47 -14.25 -15.90
CA SER A 130 -3.77 -13.75 -16.31
C SER A 130 -4.83 -14.86 -16.32
N SER A 131 -4.48 -16.09 -16.71
CA SER A 131 -5.39 -17.24 -16.69
C SER A 131 -5.61 -17.82 -15.29
N GLY A 132 -4.63 -17.69 -14.38
CA GLY A 132 -4.73 -18.13 -12.99
C GLY A 132 -5.40 -17.15 -12.05
N MET A 133 -5.84 -16.00 -12.54
CA MET A 133 -6.39 -14.91 -11.75
C MET A 133 -7.91 -14.98 -11.64
N LEU A 134 -8.41 -14.91 -10.42
CA LEU A 134 -9.83 -14.69 -10.12
C LEU A 134 -9.99 -13.27 -9.60
N GLU A 135 -10.80 -12.47 -10.28
CA GLU A 135 -11.06 -11.07 -9.91
C GLU A 135 -12.56 -10.75 -9.85
N ASP A 136 -12.89 -9.71 -9.14
CA ASP A 136 -14.20 -9.12 -9.09
C ASP A 136 -14.08 -7.59 -9.08
N ASN A 137 -14.69 -6.94 -10.07
CA ASN A 137 -14.71 -5.49 -10.23
C ASN A 137 -13.31 -4.83 -10.08
N GLY A 138 -12.30 -5.41 -10.74
CA GLY A 138 -10.91 -4.93 -10.72
C GLY A 138 -10.16 -5.18 -9.41
N ARG A 139 -10.69 -6.05 -8.54
CA ARG A 139 -10.07 -6.47 -7.28
C ARG A 139 -9.73 -7.95 -7.32
N LEU A 140 -8.51 -8.29 -6.93
CA LEU A 140 -8.03 -9.66 -6.89
C LEU A 140 -8.68 -10.43 -5.75
N LEU A 141 -9.27 -11.58 -6.06
CA LEU A 141 -9.77 -12.54 -5.08
C LEU A 141 -8.76 -13.66 -4.86
N ALA A 142 -8.21 -14.18 -5.94
CA ALA A 142 -7.18 -15.22 -5.88
C ALA A 142 -6.27 -15.17 -7.12
N LEU A 143 -5.03 -15.61 -6.94
CA LEU A 143 -4.07 -15.94 -7.98
C LEU A 143 -3.55 -17.36 -7.68
N THR A 144 -3.90 -18.31 -8.53
CA THR A 144 -3.56 -19.73 -8.35
C THR A 144 -2.30 -20.14 -9.10
N GLN A 145 -1.95 -19.41 -10.16
CA GLN A 145 -0.78 -19.69 -10.99
C GLN A 145 -0.11 -18.38 -11.42
N GLY A 146 1.20 -18.46 -11.66
CA GLY A 146 1.99 -17.32 -12.10
C GLY A 146 2.42 -16.39 -10.97
N SER A 147 2.78 -15.18 -11.34
CA SER A 147 3.27 -14.16 -10.41
C SER A 147 3.06 -12.76 -10.97
N PHE A 148 3.09 -11.79 -10.09
CA PHE A 148 3.08 -10.38 -10.50
C PHE A 148 3.97 -9.54 -9.60
N ILE A 149 4.30 -8.36 -10.07
CA ILE A 149 5.02 -7.37 -9.29
C ILE A 149 4.04 -6.31 -8.78
N THR A 150 4.20 -5.94 -7.52
CA THR A 150 3.50 -4.81 -6.95
C THR A 150 4.45 -3.93 -6.15
N TYR A 151 4.01 -2.71 -5.88
CA TYR A 151 4.72 -1.74 -5.06
C TYR A 151 3.79 -1.35 -3.93
N CYS A 152 4.28 -1.43 -2.71
CA CYS A 152 3.50 -1.08 -1.54
C CYS A 152 4.37 -0.40 -0.48
N ASP A 153 3.74 0.40 0.33
CA ASP A 153 4.33 0.87 1.57
C ASP A 153 4.08 -0.15 2.71
N ASN A 154 4.66 0.11 3.86
CA ASN A 154 4.51 -0.76 5.02
C ASN A 154 3.04 -0.88 5.49
N TYR A 155 2.24 0.18 5.38
CA TYR A 155 0.80 0.13 5.73
C TYR A 155 0.00 -0.72 4.74
N THR A 156 0.26 -0.54 3.45
CA THR A 156 -0.36 -1.37 2.40
C THR A 156 0.02 -2.83 2.57
N LEU A 157 1.29 -3.13 2.89
CA LEU A 157 1.75 -4.49 3.11
C LEU A 157 1.05 -5.14 4.32
N GLU A 158 0.80 -4.38 5.39
CA GLU A 158 0.05 -4.88 6.53
C GLU A 158 -1.39 -5.24 6.15
N ILE A 159 -2.10 -4.35 5.43
CA ILE A 159 -3.46 -4.63 4.95
C ILE A 159 -3.48 -5.87 4.05
N LEU A 160 -2.48 -6.03 3.17
CA LEU A 160 -2.37 -7.22 2.35
C LEU A 160 -2.19 -8.49 3.19
N ASN A 161 -1.33 -8.45 4.22
CA ASN A 161 -1.12 -9.57 5.15
C ASN A 161 -2.35 -9.91 5.98
N GLU A 162 -3.16 -8.93 6.33
CA GLU A 162 -4.43 -9.15 7.04
C GLU A 162 -5.48 -9.82 6.14
N GLN A 163 -5.61 -9.37 4.90
CA GLN A 163 -6.68 -9.82 4.01
C GLN A 163 -6.33 -11.06 3.20
N TYR A 164 -5.03 -11.28 2.91
CA TYR A 164 -4.59 -12.34 1.99
C TYR A 164 -3.60 -13.30 2.62
N GLU A 165 -3.61 -14.52 2.12
CA GLU A 165 -2.47 -15.44 2.18
C GLU A 165 -1.72 -15.33 0.86
N PHE A 166 -0.40 -15.16 0.91
CA PHE A 166 0.45 -15.08 -0.28
C PHE A 166 1.91 -15.35 0.06
N GLU A 167 2.64 -15.75 -0.96
CA GLU A 167 4.10 -15.86 -0.92
C GLU A 167 4.70 -14.65 -1.66
N TYR A 168 5.83 -14.15 -1.18
CA TYR A 168 6.47 -13.02 -1.84
C TYR A 168 7.99 -13.03 -1.71
N ILE A 169 8.63 -12.39 -2.69
CA ILE A 169 10.05 -12.07 -2.69
C ILE A 169 10.21 -10.57 -2.67
N ILE A 170 11.04 -10.07 -1.76
CA ILE A 170 11.38 -8.65 -1.67
C ILE A 170 12.49 -8.35 -2.69
N MET A 171 12.14 -7.66 -3.77
CA MET A 171 13.08 -7.31 -4.81
C MET A 171 13.88 -6.05 -4.50
N ARG A 172 13.22 -5.05 -3.90
CA ARG A 172 13.81 -3.74 -3.60
C ARG A 172 13.05 -3.06 -2.48
N VAL A 173 13.77 -2.39 -1.60
CA VAL A 173 13.19 -1.59 -0.51
C VAL A 173 13.85 -0.22 -0.48
N TYR A 174 13.03 0.82 -0.40
CA TYR A 174 13.45 2.18 -0.05
C TYR A 174 12.96 2.49 1.35
N ILE A 175 13.86 2.86 2.23
CA ILE A 175 13.55 3.20 3.62
C ILE A 175 13.80 4.68 3.83
N PHE A 176 12.76 5.36 4.28
CA PHE A 176 12.78 6.77 4.66
C PHE A 176 12.71 6.88 6.18
N LYS A 177 13.39 7.87 6.74
CA LYS A 177 13.18 8.25 8.12
C LYS A 177 11.90 9.07 8.23
N ASN A 178 11.04 8.74 9.18
CA ASN A 178 9.87 9.53 9.46
C ASN A 178 10.24 10.76 10.32
N MET A 179 9.71 11.91 9.92
CA MET A 179 9.90 13.17 10.66
C MET A 179 8.59 13.95 10.72
N LYS A 180 8.34 14.64 11.82
CA LYS A 180 7.26 15.62 11.88
C LYS A 180 7.59 16.80 10.97
N LEU A 181 6.56 17.37 10.37
CA LEU A 181 6.72 18.57 9.55
C LEU A 181 7.29 19.71 10.41
N PRO A 182 8.39 20.37 9.99
CA PRO A 182 8.91 21.51 10.71
C PRO A 182 7.86 22.62 10.88
N GLU A 183 7.85 23.28 12.02
CA GLU A 183 6.86 24.32 12.35
C GLU A 183 6.79 25.42 11.29
N CYS A 184 7.94 25.79 10.70
CA CYS A 184 7.98 26.80 9.63
C CYS A 184 7.23 26.39 8.34
N LEU A 185 6.93 25.10 8.16
CA LEU A 185 6.13 24.59 7.05
C LEU A 185 4.71 24.25 7.46
N ALA A 186 4.45 24.09 8.76
CA ALA A 186 3.12 23.81 9.30
C ALA A 186 2.31 25.09 9.55
N ALA A 187 2.97 26.22 9.81
CA ALA A 187 2.31 27.49 10.13
C ALA A 187 1.33 28.04 9.07
N PRO A 188 1.49 27.77 7.76
CA PRO A 188 0.54 28.23 6.74
C PRO A 188 -0.70 27.32 6.55
N ILE A 189 -0.74 26.17 7.21
CA ILE A 189 -1.82 25.18 7.08
C ILE A 189 -2.87 25.40 8.16
#